data_e171799563a477a8e3335e1242b3e66d
#
_entry.id   e171799563a477a8e3335e1242b3e66d
#
_cell.length_a   1.000
_cell.length_b   1.000
_cell.length_c   1.000
_cell.angle_alpha   90.00
_cell.angle_beta   90.00
_cell.angle_gamma   90.00
#
_symmetry.space_group_name_H-M   'P 1'
#
loop_
_entity.id
_entity.type
_entity.pdbx_description
1 polymer ?
#
loop_
_entity_poly.entity_id
_entity_poly.type
_entity_poly.pdbx_seq_one_letter_code
_entity_poly.pdbx_strand_id
1 'polypeptide(L)'
;MFVFKWFCISTSKNIPDVGLITMTENLNKCREIHLACSLPIIADVDDGFGDSVIVKRMLKEYENAGIAGICMEDNIHPKRNSLFTDLKHQLVPINQFVEKIDIIKNSQIDPDFIVIARIEAFIAGMGIDEVLERANAYSNAGADLLLIHSNKSGPEEVFEFTSRWDGNIPLVAVPSTYSNTSAQTLYDNGYKVTVFANQAFRASLNAMENAYQKLYASQSISSVEKEMKSLADIYKMVNYSAVEKKK
;
A
#
# COMPACT_ATOMS: atom_id res chain seq x y z
N MET A 1 9.66 -5.52 -5.85
CA MET A 1 8.95 -5.21 -4.59
C MET A 1 7.46 -5.10 -4.89
N PHE A 2 6.63 -5.75 -4.09
CA PHE A 2 5.18 -5.67 -4.21
C PHE A 2 4.63 -4.95 -2.97
N VAL A 3 3.90 -3.84 -3.17
CA VAL A 3 3.23 -3.12 -2.07
C VAL A 3 1.77 -3.53 -2.06
N PHE A 4 1.35 -4.15 -0.98
CA PHE A 4 0.00 -4.64 -0.83
C PHE A 4 -0.88 -3.60 -0.15
N LYS A 5 -1.98 -3.19 -0.81
CA LYS A 5 -2.82 -2.08 -0.37
C LYS A 5 -4.08 -2.56 0.36
N TRP A 6 -4.35 -1.93 1.49
CA TRP A 6 -5.51 -2.15 2.34
C TRP A 6 -6.85 -1.99 1.60
N PHE A 7 -6.96 -0.98 0.76
CA PHE A 7 -8.14 -0.74 -0.10
C PHE A 7 -8.56 -2.00 -0.89
N CYS A 8 -7.61 -2.75 -1.44
CA CYS A 8 -7.93 -3.96 -2.20
C CYS A 8 -8.51 -5.07 -1.32
N ILE A 9 -8.03 -5.21 -0.07
CA ILE A 9 -8.58 -6.20 0.87
C ILE A 9 -10.01 -5.84 1.26
N SER A 10 -10.24 -4.60 1.68
CA SER A 10 -11.55 -4.12 2.10
C SER A 10 -12.57 -4.28 0.98
N THR A 11 -12.23 -3.82 -0.24
CA THR A 11 -13.10 -3.93 -1.39
C THR A 11 -13.40 -5.39 -1.76
N SER A 12 -12.40 -6.30 -1.69
CA SER A 12 -12.61 -7.73 -1.97
C SER A 12 -13.58 -8.40 -0.99
N LYS A 13 -13.78 -7.82 0.19
CA LYS A 13 -14.74 -8.26 1.22
C LYS A 13 -16.05 -7.48 1.17
N ASN A 14 -16.22 -6.57 0.22
CA ASN A 14 -17.38 -5.66 0.11
C ASN A 14 -17.60 -4.82 1.38
N ILE A 15 -16.50 -4.34 2.00
CA ILE A 15 -16.55 -3.43 3.15
C ILE A 15 -15.78 -2.15 2.84
N PRO A 16 -16.18 -0.99 3.41
CA PRO A 16 -15.47 0.26 3.19
C PRO A 16 -14.06 0.25 3.81
N ASP A 17 -13.15 1.00 3.19
CA ASP A 17 -11.77 1.17 3.64
C ASP A 17 -11.69 2.26 4.72
N VAL A 18 -12.06 1.90 5.95
CA VAL A 18 -12.12 2.78 7.12
C VAL A 18 -11.61 2.08 8.41
N GLY A 19 -10.57 1.27 8.28
CA GLY A 19 -9.94 0.59 9.42
C GLY A 19 -10.75 -0.60 9.97
N LEU A 20 -11.61 -1.23 9.15
CA LEU A 20 -12.42 -2.38 9.57
C LEU A 20 -11.70 -3.72 9.44
N ILE A 21 -10.63 -3.80 8.67
CA ILE A 21 -9.84 -5.01 8.53
C ILE A 21 -9.00 -5.20 9.79
N THR A 22 -9.00 -6.38 10.35
CA THR A 22 -8.18 -6.71 11.50
C THR A 22 -6.72 -7.01 11.09
N MET A 23 -5.78 -6.90 12.02
CA MET A 23 -4.39 -7.31 11.82
C MET A 23 -4.29 -8.75 11.29
N THR A 24 -5.07 -9.66 11.83
CA THR A 24 -5.07 -11.07 11.40
C THR A 24 -5.54 -11.25 9.97
N GLU A 25 -6.58 -10.54 9.55
CA GLU A 25 -7.08 -10.61 8.17
C GLU A 25 -6.06 -10.04 7.17
N ASN A 26 -5.42 -8.92 7.51
CA ASN A 26 -4.37 -8.33 6.70
C ASN A 26 -3.16 -9.28 6.58
N LEU A 27 -2.65 -9.77 7.71
CA LEU A 27 -1.51 -10.67 7.75
C LEU A 27 -1.76 -11.98 6.97
N ASN A 28 -2.95 -12.57 7.09
CA ASN A 28 -3.30 -13.77 6.33
C ASN A 28 -3.27 -13.50 4.83
N LYS A 29 -3.76 -12.35 4.39
CA LYS A 29 -3.70 -11.97 2.98
C LYS A 29 -2.25 -11.72 2.52
N CYS A 30 -1.41 -11.10 3.34
CA CYS A 30 0.02 -10.95 3.06
C CYS A 30 0.72 -12.30 2.90
N ARG A 31 0.41 -13.28 3.78
CA ARG A 31 0.93 -14.66 3.68
C ARG A 31 0.52 -15.35 2.39
N GLU A 32 -0.76 -15.25 1.99
CA GLU A 32 -1.23 -15.82 0.73
C GLU A 32 -0.44 -15.27 -0.47
N ILE A 33 -0.19 -13.96 -0.49
CA ILE A 33 0.57 -13.30 -1.56
C ILE A 33 2.05 -13.71 -1.52
N HIS A 34 2.66 -13.75 -0.32
CA HIS A 34 4.04 -14.17 -0.14
C HIS A 34 4.27 -15.60 -0.65
N LEU A 35 3.33 -16.51 -0.40
CA LEU A 35 3.39 -17.88 -0.91
C LEU A 35 3.15 -17.98 -2.42
N ALA A 36 2.47 -17.00 -3.01
CA ALA A 36 2.14 -17.00 -4.44
C ALA A 36 3.21 -16.36 -5.33
N CYS A 37 4.16 -15.61 -4.77
CA CYS A 37 5.20 -14.95 -5.56
C CYS A 37 6.55 -14.91 -4.81
N SER A 38 7.64 -14.75 -5.58
CA SER A 38 9.01 -14.64 -5.05
C SER A 38 9.46 -13.20 -4.77
N LEU A 39 8.57 -12.22 -4.94
CA LEU A 39 8.90 -10.82 -4.71
C LEU A 39 8.79 -10.46 -3.23
N PRO A 40 9.68 -9.60 -2.70
CA PRO A 40 9.52 -9.08 -1.35
C PRO A 40 8.21 -8.30 -1.23
N ILE A 41 7.47 -8.55 -0.14
CA ILE A 41 6.18 -7.93 0.14
C ILE A 41 6.34 -6.82 1.17
N ILE A 42 5.85 -5.63 0.86
CA ILE A 42 5.64 -4.54 1.81
C ILE A 42 4.14 -4.50 2.14
N ALA A 43 3.79 -4.69 3.38
CA ALA A 43 2.40 -4.64 3.83
C ALA A 43 1.98 -3.22 4.18
N ASP A 44 0.86 -2.77 3.63
CA ASP A 44 0.16 -1.58 4.12
C ASP A 44 -0.52 -1.96 5.44
N VAL A 45 -0.19 -1.30 6.54
CA VAL A 45 -0.68 -1.62 7.89
C VAL A 45 -1.50 -0.48 8.50
N ASP A 46 -2.00 0.44 7.66
CA ASP A 46 -2.71 1.64 8.10
C ASP A 46 -1.93 2.38 9.21
N ASP A 47 -2.57 2.64 10.35
CA ASP A 47 -1.98 3.29 11.53
C ASP A 47 -1.18 2.34 12.45
N GLY A 48 -0.98 1.08 12.05
CA GLY A 48 -0.33 0.04 12.85
C GLY A 48 -1.29 -0.73 13.77
N PHE A 49 -2.60 -0.66 13.52
CA PHE A 49 -3.68 -1.34 14.27
C PHE A 49 -3.89 -0.87 15.71
N GLY A 50 -3.24 0.19 16.15
CA GLY A 50 -3.38 0.70 17.49
C GLY A 50 -2.16 1.44 18.02
N ASP A 51 -1.93 1.30 19.32
CA ASP A 51 -0.82 1.94 20.02
C ASP A 51 0.53 1.22 19.82
N SER A 52 1.56 1.74 20.45
CA SER A 52 2.93 1.22 20.40
C SER A 52 3.05 -0.24 20.86
N VAL A 53 2.21 -0.71 21.79
CA VAL A 53 2.20 -2.11 22.27
C VAL A 53 1.70 -3.04 21.17
N ILE A 54 0.63 -2.63 20.46
CA ILE A 54 0.08 -3.39 19.34
C ILE A 54 1.05 -3.40 18.17
N VAL A 55 1.68 -2.26 17.87
CA VAL A 55 2.69 -2.13 16.80
C VAL A 55 3.87 -3.09 17.03
N LYS A 56 4.35 -3.23 18.28
CA LYS A 56 5.41 -4.19 18.62
C LYS A 56 4.99 -5.65 18.34
N ARG A 57 3.75 -6.00 18.67
CA ARG A 57 3.21 -7.33 18.36
C ARG A 57 3.06 -7.51 16.85
N MET A 58 2.53 -6.52 16.16
CA MET A 58 2.38 -6.51 14.70
C MET A 58 3.72 -6.82 14.03
N LEU A 59 4.79 -6.07 14.36
CA LEU A 59 6.12 -6.29 13.80
C LEU A 59 6.52 -7.78 13.87
N LYS A 60 6.46 -8.37 15.07
CA LYS A 60 6.83 -9.78 15.27
C LYS A 60 6.03 -10.74 14.38
N GLU A 61 4.72 -10.51 14.24
CA GLU A 61 3.86 -11.37 13.41
C GLU A 61 4.18 -11.25 11.92
N TYR A 62 4.52 -10.03 11.46
CA TYR A 62 4.86 -9.77 10.05
C TYR A 62 6.25 -10.29 9.68
N GLU A 63 7.26 -10.09 10.53
CA GLU A 63 8.60 -10.68 10.33
C GLU A 63 8.50 -12.24 10.29
N ASN A 64 7.80 -12.84 11.24
CA ASN A 64 7.59 -14.30 11.27
C ASN A 64 6.84 -14.85 10.04
N ALA A 65 6.07 -14.00 9.36
CA ALA A 65 5.37 -14.36 8.14
C ALA A 65 6.21 -14.18 6.87
N GLY A 66 7.48 -13.75 6.99
CA GLY A 66 8.38 -13.49 5.86
C GLY A 66 8.03 -12.22 5.07
N ILE A 67 7.32 -11.28 5.70
CA ILE A 67 7.03 -9.97 5.10
C ILE A 67 8.27 -9.11 5.19
N ALA A 68 8.66 -8.48 4.08
CA ALA A 68 9.91 -7.74 3.97
C ALA A 68 9.85 -6.31 4.52
N GLY A 69 8.65 -5.83 4.90
CA GLY A 69 8.50 -4.51 5.48
C GLY A 69 7.04 -4.07 5.56
N ILE A 70 6.84 -2.90 6.10
CA ILE A 70 5.52 -2.28 6.29
C ILE A 70 5.51 -0.85 5.76
N CYS A 71 4.30 -0.40 5.41
CA CYS A 71 3.97 1.01 5.19
C CYS A 71 2.93 1.40 6.23
N MET A 72 3.29 2.28 7.16
CA MET A 72 2.44 2.75 8.26
C MET A 72 2.18 4.25 8.10
N GLU A 73 0.93 4.68 8.33
CA GLU A 73 0.50 6.07 8.16
C GLU A 73 0.21 6.77 9.49
N ASP A 74 0.39 8.09 9.53
CA ASP A 74 0.22 8.92 10.72
C ASP A 74 -1.22 9.39 10.99
N ASN A 75 -2.21 8.66 10.47
CA ASN A 75 -3.63 8.88 10.76
C ASN A 75 -4.00 8.46 12.19
N ILE A 76 -5.03 9.12 12.75
CA ILE A 76 -5.68 8.68 14.01
C ILE A 76 -6.48 7.40 13.74
N HIS A 77 -6.42 6.47 14.70
CA HIS A 77 -7.25 5.26 14.70
C HIS A 77 -8.72 5.56 15.08
N PRO A 78 -9.73 4.96 14.42
CA PRO A 78 -9.63 4.22 13.18
C PRO A 78 -9.43 5.15 11.98
N LYS A 79 -8.56 4.74 11.06
CA LYS A 79 -8.23 5.55 9.88
C LYS A 79 -9.46 5.93 9.06
N ARG A 80 -9.31 6.95 8.22
CA ARG A 80 -10.24 7.33 7.15
C ARG A 80 -9.57 7.15 5.81
N ASN A 81 -10.34 6.77 4.78
CA ASN A 81 -9.79 6.67 3.43
C ASN A 81 -9.32 8.05 2.94
N SER A 82 -8.03 8.15 2.60
CA SER A 82 -7.38 9.42 2.25
C SER A 82 -7.95 10.10 1.00
N LEU A 83 -8.64 9.35 0.13
CA LEU A 83 -9.24 9.88 -1.09
C LEU A 83 -10.74 10.21 -0.92
N PHE A 84 -11.30 9.99 0.26
CA PHE A 84 -12.68 10.35 0.57
C PHE A 84 -12.72 11.75 1.19
N THR A 85 -13.15 12.74 0.40
CA THR A 85 -13.00 14.17 0.72
C THR A 85 -14.00 14.73 1.71
N ASP A 86 -15.11 14.02 1.97
CA ASP A 86 -16.20 14.51 2.84
C ASP A 86 -15.91 14.35 4.34
N LEU A 87 -14.77 13.76 4.70
CA LEU A 87 -14.39 13.56 6.08
C LEU A 87 -13.14 14.39 6.42
N LYS A 88 -13.16 15.01 7.61
CA LYS A 88 -12.00 15.68 8.15
C LYS A 88 -10.96 14.64 8.58
N HIS A 89 -9.80 14.64 7.92
CA HIS A 89 -8.66 13.83 8.32
C HIS A 89 -7.98 14.42 9.54
N GLN A 90 -7.60 13.57 10.47
CA GLN A 90 -6.87 13.94 11.68
C GLN A 90 -5.65 13.06 11.81
N LEU A 91 -4.54 13.68 12.18
CA LEU A 91 -3.27 12.99 12.35
C LEU A 91 -2.92 12.86 13.84
N VAL A 92 -2.19 11.80 14.16
CA VAL A 92 -1.59 11.70 15.50
C VAL A 92 -0.52 12.78 15.69
N PRO A 93 -0.25 13.23 16.91
CA PRO A 93 0.92 14.05 17.21
C PRO A 93 2.20 13.39 16.72
N ILE A 94 3.14 14.21 16.24
CA ILE A 94 4.41 13.73 15.66
C ILE A 94 5.13 12.77 16.61
N ASN A 95 5.22 13.11 17.89
CA ASN A 95 5.89 12.28 18.89
C ASN A 95 5.25 10.90 19.08
N GLN A 96 3.93 10.77 18.91
CA GLN A 96 3.26 9.47 19.01
C GLN A 96 3.59 8.58 17.81
N PHE A 97 3.72 9.14 16.62
CA PHE A 97 4.12 8.36 15.45
C PHE A 97 5.62 8.02 15.48
N VAL A 98 6.46 8.95 15.96
CA VAL A 98 7.88 8.70 16.25
C VAL A 98 8.05 7.51 17.21
N GLU A 99 7.28 7.47 18.31
CA GLU A 99 7.31 6.34 19.24
C GLU A 99 7.01 5.00 18.57
N LYS A 100 6.05 4.95 17.62
CA LYS A 100 5.75 3.74 16.87
C LYS A 100 6.92 3.31 15.98
N ILE A 101 7.58 4.25 15.30
CA ILE A 101 8.76 3.97 14.48
C ILE A 101 9.91 3.47 15.37
N ASP A 102 10.20 4.17 16.47
CA ASP A 102 11.26 3.80 17.40
C ASP A 102 11.07 2.38 17.95
N ILE A 103 9.83 2.03 18.33
CA ILE A 103 9.53 0.67 18.82
C ILE A 103 9.78 -0.37 17.75
N ILE A 104 9.42 -0.11 16.51
CA ILE A 104 9.69 -1.04 15.40
C ILE A 104 11.20 -1.18 15.22
N LYS A 105 11.92 -0.08 15.05
CA LYS A 105 13.37 -0.11 14.78
C LYS A 105 14.19 -0.71 15.91
N ASN A 106 13.77 -0.54 17.16
CA ASN A 106 14.43 -1.15 18.33
C ASN A 106 14.01 -2.59 18.60
N SER A 107 12.96 -3.10 17.96
CA SER A 107 12.42 -4.45 18.19
C SER A 107 12.52 -5.38 16.99
N GLN A 108 12.83 -4.87 15.78
CA GLN A 108 12.98 -5.70 14.58
C GLN A 108 14.13 -6.70 14.76
N ILE A 109 13.92 -7.92 14.28
CA ILE A 109 14.90 -9.01 14.30
C ILE A 109 15.66 -9.04 12.98
N ASP A 110 14.96 -8.85 11.88
CA ASP A 110 15.54 -8.75 10.54
C ASP A 110 16.06 -7.32 10.31
N PRO A 111 17.38 -7.10 10.19
CA PRO A 111 17.94 -5.77 9.94
C PRO A 111 17.51 -5.17 8.59
N ASP A 112 17.08 -6.02 7.65
CA ASP A 112 16.63 -5.61 6.31
C ASP A 112 15.10 -5.36 6.25
N PHE A 113 14.38 -5.52 7.38
CA PHE A 113 12.95 -5.20 7.44
C PHE A 113 12.70 -3.71 7.26
N ILE A 114 11.94 -3.35 6.23
CA ILE A 114 11.73 -1.97 5.79
C ILE A 114 10.54 -1.32 6.49
N VAL A 115 10.73 -0.10 7.00
CA VAL A 115 9.68 0.75 7.55
C VAL A 115 9.47 1.95 6.64
N ILE A 116 8.33 2.01 5.97
CA ILE A 116 7.89 3.16 5.19
C ILE A 116 6.96 4.01 6.07
N ALA A 117 7.39 5.21 6.43
CA ALA A 117 6.55 6.17 7.12
C ALA A 117 5.73 6.96 6.08
N ARG A 118 4.40 6.80 6.12
CA ARG A 118 3.49 7.51 5.22
C ARG A 118 2.95 8.74 5.92
N ILE A 119 3.16 9.91 5.29
CA ILE A 119 2.78 11.22 5.78
C ILE A 119 1.49 11.65 5.10
N GLU A 120 0.43 11.82 5.89
CA GLU A 120 -0.90 12.20 5.45
C GLU A 120 -1.21 13.70 5.65
N ALA A 121 -0.20 14.53 5.93
CA ALA A 121 -0.42 15.94 6.27
C ALA A 121 -1.04 16.74 5.12
N PHE A 122 -0.68 16.51 3.85
CA PHE A 122 -1.36 17.12 2.72
C PHE A 122 -2.83 16.67 2.61
N ILE A 123 -3.11 15.40 2.88
CA ILE A 123 -4.48 14.86 2.90
C ILE A 123 -5.33 15.52 4.00
N ALA A 124 -4.70 15.81 5.15
CA ALA A 124 -5.34 16.52 6.25
C ALA A 124 -5.47 18.03 6.01
N GLY A 125 -5.04 18.53 4.84
CA GLY A 125 -5.11 19.94 4.46
C GLY A 125 -4.07 20.82 5.17
N MET A 126 -2.99 20.21 5.66
CA MET A 126 -1.88 20.92 6.28
C MET A 126 -0.89 21.42 5.22
N GLY A 127 -0.14 22.46 5.55
CA GLY A 127 0.85 23.05 4.66
C GLY A 127 2.15 22.25 4.56
N ILE A 128 2.98 22.65 3.61
CA ILE A 128 4.29 22.03 3.32
C ILE A 128 5.21 22.01 4.54
N ASP A 129 5.17 23.02 5.42
CA ASP A 129 6.04 23.10 6.59
C ASP A 129 5.74 21.97 7.60
N GLU A 130 4.47 21.63 7.81
CA GLU A 130 4.07 20.47 8.63
C GLU A 130 4.54 19.15 8.00
N VAL A 131 4.43 19.00 6.66
CA VAL A 131 4.90 17.80 5.95
C VAL A 131 6.41 17.63 6.13
N LEU A 132 7.18 18.72 6.03
CA LEU A 132 8.64 18.70 6.24
C LEU A 132 9.00 18.41 7.70
N GLU A 133 8.27 18.98 8.67
CA GLU A 133 8.49 18.71 10.09
C GLU A 133 8.29 17.22 10.40
N ARG A 134 7.19 16.61 9.92
CA ARG A 134 6.92 15.17 10.04
C ARG A 134 7.98 14.34 9.34
N ALA A 135 8.36 14.71 8.12
CA ALA A 135 9.37 14.00 7.34
C ALA A 135 10.71 13.94 8.09
N ASN A 136 11.15 15.06 8.64
CA ASN A 136 12.37 15.13 9.47
C ASN A 136 12.26 14.27 10.73
N ALA A 137 11.15 14.39 11.46
CA ALA A 137 10.95 13.62 12.69
C ALA A 137 10.95 12.11 12.44
N TYR A 138 10.26 11.65 11.39
CA TYR A 138 10.13 10.22 11.04
C TYR A 138 11.44 9.65 10.48
N SER A 139 12.17 10.44 9.69
CA SER A 139 13.51 10.09 9.23
C SER A 139 14.48 9.93 10.40
N ASN A 140 14.48 10.86 11.35
CA ASN A 140 15.33 10.82 12.55
C ASN A 140 14.96 9.65 13.48
N ALA A 141 13.70 9.24 13.52
CA ALA A 141 13.24 8.05 14.25
C ALA A 141 13.65 6.72 13.56
N GLY A 142 14.25 6.77 12.39
CA GLY A 142 14.77 5.59 11.69
C GLY A 142 13.85 4.98 10.65
N ALA A 143 12.84 5.70 10.16
CA ALA A 143 12.11 5.26 8.97
C ALA A 143 13.08 5.07 7.80
N ASP A 144 12.93 3.97 7.05
CA ASP A 144 13.81 3.65 5.92
C ASP A 144 13.41 4.40 4.64
N LEU A 145 12.11 4.70 4.48
CA LEU A 145 11.57 5.49 3.37
C LEU A 145 10.43 6.40 3.88
N LEU A 146 10.20 7.52 3.18
CA LEU A 146 9.03 8.38 3.40
C LEU A 146 8.08 8.28 2.20
N LEU A 147 6.80 8.07 2.47
CA LEU A 147 5.75 8.17 1.48
C LEU A 147 5.00 9.48 1.67
N ILE A 148 5.12 10.39 0.69
CA ILE A 148 4.43 11.67 0.70
C ILE A 148 3.13 11.52 -0.09
N HIS A 149 2.01 11.62 0.61
CA HIS A 149 0.70 11.37 0.02
C HIS A 149 -0.04 12.68 -0.28
N SER A 150 -0.62 12.78 -1.48
CA SER A 150 -1.47 13.90 -1.91
C SER A 150 -2.73 13.37 -2.59
N ASN A 151 -3.85 14.08 -2.43
CA ASN A 151 -5.11 13.84 -3.14
C ASN A 151 -5.37 14.84 -4.28
N LYS A 152 -4.43 15.72 -4.58
CA LYS A 152 -4.53 16.65 -5.70
C LYS A 152 -4.47 15.93 -7.04
N SER A 153 -5.06 16.52 -8.07
CA SER A 153 -5.06 16.00 -9.44
C SER A 153 -3.74 16.21 -10.19
N GLY A 154 -2.85 17.04 -9.65
CA GLY A 154 -1.51 17.31 -10.16
C GLY A 154 -0.43 16.99 -9.14
N PRO A 155 0.85 16.90 -9.56
CA PRO A 155 1.98 16.52 -8.70
C PRO A 155 2.60 17.72 -7.95
N GLU A 156 2.02 18.92 -8.00
CA GLU A 156 2.63 20.18 -7.53
C GLU A 156 3.06 20.10 -6.06
N GLU A 157 2.18 19.59 -5.18
CA GLU A 157 2.47 19.45 -3.74
C GLU A 157 3.65 18.50 -3.48
N VAL A 158 3.67 17.36 -4.18
CA VAL A 158 4.73 16.37 -3.99
C VAL A 158 6.05 16.82 -4.61
N PHE A 159 6.02 17.67 -5.65
CA PHE A 159 7.24 18.28 -6.23
C PHE A 159 7.72 19.48 -5.40
N GLU A 160 6.82 20.25 -4.81
CA GLU A 160 7.21 21.29 -3.86
C GLU A 160 7.93 20.66 -2.66
N PHE A 161 7.41 19.53 -2.15
CA PHE A 161 8.07 18.79 -1.07
C PHE A 161 9.50 18.41 -1.47
N THR A 162 9.70 17.74 -2.61
CA THR A 162 11.04 17.30 -3.01
C THR A 162 12.01 18.45 -3.24
N SER A 163 11.53 19.62 -3.68
CA SER A 163 12.38 20.79 -3.89
C SER A 163 12.89 21.41 -2.57
N ARG A 164 12.22 21.14 -1.45
CA ARG A 164 12.54 21.65 -0.12
C ARG A 164 13.09 20.58 0.83
N TRP A 165 12.99 19.30 0.44
CA TRP A 165 13.49 18.18 1.23
C TRP A 165 15.01 18.05 1.10
N ASP A 166 15.70 18.17 2.22
CA ASP A 166 17.17 18.06 2.32
C ASP A 166 17.65 16.77 3.02
N GLY A 167 16.70 15.89 3.40
CA GLY A 167 17.03 14.61 4.02
C GLY A 167 17.51 13.56 3.02
N ASN A 168 18.11 12.49 3.53
CA ASN A 168 18.84 11.50 2.73
C ASN A 168 18.06 10.21 2.47
N ILE A 169 16.91 9.98 3.16
CA ILE A 169 16.16 8.73 2.95
C ILE A 169 15.32 8.76 1.68
N PRO A 170 15.17 7.59 0.99
CA PRO A 170 14.44 7.52 -0.28
C PRO A 170 12.96 7.88 -0.13
N LEU A 171 12.40 8.50 -1.18
CA LEU A 171 11.01 8.92 -1.23
C LEU A 171 10.15 7.97 -2.06
N VAL A 172 8.92 7.77 -1.60
CA VAL A 172 7.89 6.93 -2.23
C VAL A 172 6.72 7.80 -2.69
N ALA A 173 6.29 7.64 -3.95
CA ALA A 173 5.11 8.29 -4.50
C ALA A 173 3.98 7.28 -4.81
N VAL A 174 2.73 7.72 -4.67
CA VAL A 174 1.53 6.97 -5.05
C VAL A 174 0.66 7.84 -5.97
N PRO A 175 0.89 7.84 -7.30
CA PRO A 175 0.24 8.76 -8.24
C PRO A 175 -1.21 8.36 -8.59
N SER A 176 -2.02 7.99 -7.59
CA SER A 176 -3.40 7.53 -7.82
C SER A 176 -4.33 8.65 -8.31
N THR A 177 -4.09 9.90 -7.90
CA THR A 177 -4.89 11.07 -8.24
C THR A 177 -4.26 11.92 -9.32
N TYR A 178 -2.93 11.94 -9.43
CA TYR A 178 -2.15 12.62 -10.49
C TYR A 178 -1.65 11.64 -11.55
N SER A 179 -2.59 10.89 -12.12
CA SER A 179 -2.34 9.74 -13.01
C SER A 179 -1.62 10.08 -14.32
N ASN A 180 -1.58 11.35 -14.72
CA ASN A 180 -0.83 11.81 -15.90
C ASN A 180 0.68 11.96 -15.65
N THR A 181 1.14 11.79 -14.40
CA THR A 181 2.54 11.86 -14.04
C THR A 181 3.19 10.48 -14.13
N SER A 182 4.16 10.32 -15.01
CA SER A 182 4.84 9.04 -15.20
C SER A 182 5.78 8.71 -14.03
N ALA A 183 6.10 7.42 -13.85
CA ALA A 183 7.12 7.02 -12.88
C ALA A 183 8.49 7.63 -13.18
N GLN A 184 8.83 7.82 -14.47
CA GLN A 184 10.07 8.50 -14.85
C GLN A 184 10.07 9.96 -14.40
N THR A 185 8.96 10.68 -14.60
CA THR A 185 8.84 12.07 -14.13
C THR A 185 9.00 12.17 -12.62
N LEU A 186 8.41 11.23 -11.86
CA LEU A 186 8.59 11.17 -10.41
C LEU A 186 10.05 10.90 -10.03
N TYR A 187 10.71 9.96 -10.71
CA TYR A 187 12.12 9.67 -10.49
C TYR A 187 13.02 10.89 -10.74
N ASP A 188 12.80 11.61 -11.84
CA ASP A 188 13.55 12.82 -12.21
C ASP A 188 13.34 13.96 -11.19
N ASN A 189 12.23 13.92 -10.43
CA ASN A 189 11.91 14.84 -9.34
C ASN A 189 12.24 14.29 -7.94
N GLY A 190 13.13 13.31 -7.82
CA GLY A 190 13.71 12.87 -6.55
C GLY A 190 13.05 11.64 -5.89
N TYR A 191 11.91 11.16 -6.39
CA TYR A 191 11.31 9.91 -5.89
C TYR A 191 12.13 8.69 -6.32
N LYS A 192 12.21 7.68 -5.46
CA LYS A 192 12.94 6.43 -5.76
C LYS A 192 12.01 5.24 -5.95
N VAL A 193 10.80 5.32 -5.42
CA VAL A 193 9.79 4.25 -5.52
C VAL A 193 8.47 4.85 -5.96
N THR A 194 7.84 4.25 -6.98
CA THR A 194 6.47 4.57 -7.40
C THR A 194 5.57 3.38 -7.16
N VAL A 195 4.48 3.59 -6.40
CA VAL A 195 3.51 2.55 -6.06
C VAL A 195 2.27 2.67 -6.94
N PHE A 196 2.04 1.67 -7.81
CA PHE A 196 0.78 1.51 -8.54
C PHE A 196 -0.22 0.76 -7.65
N ALA A 197 -0.99 1.51 -6.86
CA ALA A 197 -1.67 1.03 -5.67
C ALA A 197 -2.87 0.09 -5.95
N ASN A 198 -3.78 0.46 -6.83
CA ASN A 198 -5.05 -0.26 -7.01
C ASN A 198 -5.50 -0.44 -8.46
N GLN A 199 -4.70 -0.03 -9.42
CA GLN A 199 -5.06 0.01 -10.84
C GLN A 199 -5.40 -1.39 -11.38
N ALA A 200 -4.55 -2.39 -11.10
CA ALA A 200 -4.78 -3.76 -11.55
C ALA A 200 -6.04 -4.36 -10.91
N PHE A 201 -6.30 -4.10 -9.63
CA PHE A 201 -7.49 -4.56 -8.95
C PHE A 201 -8.76 -3.92 -9.54
N ARG A 202 -8.77 -2.60 -9.75
CA ARG A 202 -9.89 -1.89 -10.39
C ARG A 202 -10.14 -2.37 -11.82
N ALA A 203 -9.06 -2.61 -12.58
CA ALA A 203 -9.17 -3.17 -13.93
C ALA A 203 -9.78 -4.57 -13.93
N SER A 204 -9.42 -5.43 -12.95
CA SER A 204 -10.01 -6.77 -12.83
C SER A 204 -11.52 -6.73 -12.49
N LEU A 205 -11.93 -5.81 -11.60
CA LEU A 205 -13.36 -5.63 -11.30
C LEU A 205 -14.15 -5.22 -12.55
N ASN A 206 -13.66 -4.22 -13.28
CA ASN A 206 -14.31 -3.79 -14.53
C ASN A 206 -14.37 -4.92 -15.56
N ALA A 207 -13.31 -5.71 -15.70
CA ALA A 207 -13.29 -6.85 -16.62
C ALA A 207 -14.31 -7.93 -16.21
N MET A 208 -14.45 -8.23 -14.92
CA MET A 208 -15.44 -9.17 -14.41
C MET A 208 -16.88 -8.68 -14.62
N GLU A 209 -17.16 -7.40 -14.31
CA GLU A 209 -18.49 -6.81 -14.57
C GLU A 209 -18.87 -6.92 -16.06
N ASN A 210 -17.97 -6.50 -16.94
CA ASN A 210 -18.19 -6.56 -18.38
C ASN A 210 -18.45 -8.00 -18.86
N ALA A 211 -17.68 -8.97 -18.36
CA ALA A 211 -17.86 -10.37 -18.69
C ALA A 211 -19.24 -10.89 -18.25
N TYR A 212 -19.65 -10.60 -17.01
CA TYR A 212 -20.98 -11.01 -16.51
C TYR A 212 -22.13 -10.36 -17.29
N GLN A 213 -22.01 -9.08 -17.64
CA GLN A 213 -23.03 -8.40 -18.46
C GLN A 213 -23.17 -9.06 -19.84
N LYS A 214 -22.08 -9.38 -20.52
CA LYS A 214 -22.08 -10.07 -21.82
C LYS A 214 -22.67 -11.48 -21.72
N LEU A 215 -22.26 -12.26 -20.72
CA LEU A 215 -22.77 -13.61 -20.49
C LEU A 215 -24.28 -13.58 -20.22
N TYR A 216 -24.75 -12.65 -19.40
CA TYR A 216 -26.17 -12.49 -19.09
C TYR A 216 -26.97 -12.12 -20.32
N ALA A 217 -26.49 -11.18 -21.12
CA ALA A 217 -27.20 -10.71 -22.31
C ALA A 217 -27.24 -11.74 -23.44
N SER A 218 -26.14 -12.46 -23.65
CA SER A 218 -25.98 -13.40 -24.77
C SER A 218 -26.38 -14.82 -24.42
N GLN A 219 -26.42 -15.21 -23.18
CA GLN A 219 -26.59 -16.57 -22.67
C GLN A 219 -25.57 -17.53 -23.30
N SER A 220 -24.39 -17.05 -23.70
CA SER A 220 -23.37 -17.82 -24.44
C SER A 220 -21.95 -17.46 -23.98
N ILE A 221 -21.11 -18.47 -23.75
CA ILE A 221 -19.70 -18.35 -23.44
C ILE A 221 -18.92 -17.67 -24.55
N SER A 222 -19.32 -17.88 -25.81
CA SER A 222 -18.64 -17.34 -26.99
C SER A 222 -18.53 -15.81 -26.98
N SER A 223 -19.41 -15.14 -26.23
CA SER A 223 -19.42 -13.68 -26.11
C SER A 223 -18.21 -13.10 -25.35
N VAL A 224 -17.55 -13.91 -24.53
CA VAL A 224 -16.42 -13.50 -23.68
C VAL A 224 -15.13 -14.30 -23.95
N GLU A 225 -15.19 -15.38 -24.72
CA GLU A 225 -14.08 -16.34 -24.91
C GLU A 225 -12.75 -15.67 -25.30
N LYS A 226 -12.80 -14.67 -26.20
CA LYS A 226 -11.61 -13.95 -26.67
C LYS A 226 -11.02 -12.96 -25.65
N GLU A 227 -11.77 -12.63 -24.61
CA GLU A 227 -11.37 -11.67 -23.57
C GLU A 227 -10.83 -12.38 -22.33
N MET A 228 -10.97 -13.70 -22.26
CA MET A 228 -10.50 -14.51 -21.14
C MET A 228 -9.10 -15.10 -21.39
N LYS A 229 -8.40 -15.40 -20.30
CA LYS A 229 -7.23 -16.27 -20.39
C LYS A 229 -7.69 -17.70 -20.73
N SER A 230 -6.96 -18.38 -21.62
CA SER A 230 -7.23 -19.78 -21.90
C SER A 230 -7.01 -20.65 -20.65
N LEU A 231 -7.72 -21.80 -20.58
CA LEU A 231 -7.48 -22.77 -19.50
C LEU A 231 -6.03 -23.26 -19.49
N ALA A 232 -5.40 -23.40 -20.66
CA ALA A 232 -4.00 -23.78 -20.78
C ALA A 232 -3.06 -22.74 -20.11
N ASP A 233 -3.33 -21.43 -20.28
CA ASP A 233 -2.57 -20.37 -19.61
C ASP A 233 -2.77 -20.41 -18.09
N ILE A 234 -3.98 -20.68 -17.63
CA ILE A 234 -4.26 -20.83 -16.19
C ILE A 234 -3.51 -22.04 -15.63
N TYR A 235 -3.56 -23.21 -16.30
CA TYR A 235 -2.83 -24.41 -15.87
C TYR A 235 -1.32 -24.19 -15.80
N LYS A 236 -0.77 -23.46 -16.76
CA LYS A 236 0.64 -23.07 -16.74
C LYS A 236 0.97 -22.14 -15.59
N MET A 237 0.11 -21.15 -15.32
CA MET A 237 0.29 -20.18 -14.24
C MET A 237 0.29 -20.84 -12.86
N VAL A 238 -0.56 -21.84 -12.62
CA VAL A 238 -0.60 -22.60 -11.35
C VAL A 238 0.33 -23.82 -11.33
N ASN A 239 1.20 -23.95 -12.34
CA ASN A 239 2.15 -25.07 -12.46
C ASN A 239 1.49 -26.47 -12.35
N TYR A 240 0.33 -26.65 -12.97
CA TYR A 240 -0.48 -27.87 -12.87
C TYR A 240 0.30 -29.12 -13.30
N SER A 241 1.19 -29.01 -14.31
CA SER A 241 2.03 -30.12 -14.76
C SER A 241 3.03 -30.64 -13.74
N ALA A 242 3.35 -29.87 -12.69
CA ALA A 242 4.24 -30.34 -11.61
C ALA A 242 3.54 -31.35 -10.69
N VAL A 243 2.22 -31.36 -10.66
CA VAL A 243 1.43 -32.30 -9.84
C VAL A 243 1.36 -33.67 -10.49
N GLU A 244 1.33 -33.74 -11.84
CA GLU A 244 1.21 -35.02 -12.59
C GLU A 244 2.54 -35.77 -12.74
N LYS A 245 3.69 -35.10 -12.65
CA LYS A 245 5.01 -35.74 -12.81
C LYS A 245 5.48 -36.58 -11.61
N LYS A 246 4.65 -36.76 -10.59
CA LYS A 246 4.94 -37.59 -9.40
C LYS A 246 4.27 -38.97 -9.42
N LYS A 247 3.91 -39.46 -10.61
CA LYS A 247 3.46 -40.87 -10.78
C LYS A 247 4.51 -41.69 -11.49
#